data_442f2fce084ade4344a7776efd9db04b
#
_entry.id   442f2fce084ade4344a7776efd9db04b
#
_cell.length_a   1.000
_cell.length_b   1.000
_cell.length_c   1.000
_cell.angle_alpha   90.00
_cell.angle_beta   90.00
_cell.angle_gamma   90.00
#
_symmetry.space_group_name_H-M   'P 1'
#
loop_
_entity.id
_entity.type
_entity.pdbx_description
1 polymer ?
#
loop_
_entity_poly.entity_id
_entity_poly.type
_entity_poly.pdbx_seq_one_letter_code
_entity_poly.pdbx_strand_id
1 'polypeptide(L)'
;MTVKVYEIIDKVYKLIGRPIDNIDTLLQNCDEKVWDIYANALTTTINQSDSDFGKQTLKRYKPTSLGEMSAWVAAIRPGFASLLNTFLDRQSYSTGVEALDDILKDSFHFMIYQESIMKYLVWLGIEEKGTYDIIKKIAKKKFKQEELDALQKQLEEGWVKNVKTIDGFAETWQVVQDAAHYSFNASHSLSVAIDSIYGAYLKSHYPLEYYTVVLTLYAGDMERTSKLISELPYFNIELKPIKFGKSGADYSMDTESNCIYKGISSVKYCNSQIADELLELSKNKYDNFIDLLKDIKENTSLNSRQLMILTGLNFFSDFGNNQYLLNVIDVYDRFASAKIIAKNKMESLGLTDYLMTKYAAKETKSQWREIDNNGLIKELCGRLSNDSMDIVSQVKFDMEYLEYTTYTNDKMADYYWIVIDFVTHKDPCRPTVILRNIHSGEEIKTRIKQPKVFRENPFGCFSILRIDGFTYEFKKKPVNGKWVSTDETEPVLVEYEVYK
;
A
#
# COMPACT_ATOMS: atom_id res chain seq x y z
N MET A 1 17.52 13.93 3.97
CA MET A 1 16.12 13.49 4.20
C MET A 1 15.22 14.13 3.18
N THR A 2 14.37 13.37 2.50
CA THR A 2 13.34 13.95 1.61
C THR A 2 12.18 14.49 2.44
N VAL A 3 11.39 15.43 1.88
CA VAL A 3 10.24 16.03 2.59
C VAL A 3 9.26 14.96 3.08
N LYS A 4 8.95 13.95 2.25
CA LYS A 4 8.05 12.85 2.64
C LYS A 4 8.61 11.96 3.76
N VAL A 5 9.90 11.66 3.73
CA VAL A 5 10.54 10.85 4.79
C VAL A 5 10.46 11.59 6.13
N TYR A 6 10.78 12.88 6.14
CA TYR A 6 10.64 13.71 7.33
C TYR A 6 9.19 13.76 7.82
N GLU A 7 8.24 13.93 6.92
CA GLU A 7 6.81 13.97 7.27
C GLU A 7 6.32 12.68 7.93
N ILE A 8 6.75 11.51 7.45
CA ILE A 8 6.43 10.23 8.08
C ILE A 8 7.00 10.19 9.51
N ILE A 9 8.29 10.47 9.66
CA ILE A 9 8.97 10.44 10.95
C ILE A 9 8.29 11.41 11.93
N ASP A 10 8.07 12.64 11.55
CA ASP A 10 7.46 13.69 12.39
C ASP A 10 6.04 13.29 12.85
N LYS A 11 5.21 12.81 11.91
CA LYS A 11 3.84 12.40 12.23
C LYS A 11 3.79 11.19 13.16
N VAL A 12 4.66 10.18 12.95
CA VAL A 12 4.71 9.00 13.82
C VAL A 12 5.15 9.40 15.22
N TYR A 13 6.22 10.21 15.36
CA TYR A 13 6.67 10.70 16.67
C TYR A 13 5.61 11.53 17.40
N LYS A 14 4.80 12.31 16.66
CA LYS A 14 3.65 13.02 17.22
C LYS A 14 2.57 12.07 17.76
N LEU A 15 2.28 10.98 17.04
CA LEU A 15 1.31 9.98 17.51
C LEU A 15 1.78 9.24 18.75
N ILE A 16 3.07 8.91 18.84
CA ILE A 16 3.64 8.27 20.03
C ILE A 16 3.90 9.25 21.20
N GLY A 17 3.67 10.57 20.99
CA GLY A 17 3.71 11.59 22.04
C GLY A 17 5.09 11.95 22.56
N ARG A 18 6.15 11.80 21.74
CA ARG A 18 7.53 12.17 22.11
C ARG A 18 8.28 12.89 20.98
N PRO A 19 9.35 13.66 21.30
CA PRO A 19 10.18 14.29 20.27
C PRO A 19 10.94 13.26 19.44
N ILE A 20 11.34 13.66 18.22
CA ILE A 20 12.17 12.83 17.33
C ILE A 20 13.50 12.53 18.05
N ASP A 21 13.88 11.26 18.12
CA ASP A 21 15.15 10.82 18.67
C ASP A 21 16.32 11.45 17.90
N ASN A 22 17.38 11.81 18.59
CA ASN A 22 18.65 12.10 17.92
C ASN A 22 19.29 10.80 17.40
N ILE A 23 20.29 10.94 16.53
CA ILE A 23 20.92 9.80 15.85
C ILE A 23 21.52 8.80 16.87
N ASP A 24 22.19 9.29 17.90
CA ASP A 24 22.83 8.42 18.90
C ASP A 24 21.79 7.60 19.67
N THR A 25 20.69 8.23 20.08
CA THR A 25 19.57 7.56 20.74
C THR A 25 18.90 6.54 19.81
N LEU A 26 18.68 6.91 18.55
CA LEU A 26 18.14 5.99 17.55
C LEU A 26 19.00 4.74 17.41
N LEU A 27 20.32 4.92 17.22
CA LEU A 27 21.24 3.80 17.02
C LEU A 27 21.40 2.91 18.25
N GLN A 28 21.34 3.49 19.45
CA GLN A 28 21.31 2.72 20.72
C GLN A 28 20.06 1.86 20.87
N ASN A 29 18.95 2.30 20.30
CA ASN A 29 17.67 1.59 20.35
C ASN A 29 17.45 0.64 19.16
N CYS A 30 18.38 0.58 18.20
CA CYS A 30 18.31 -0.37 17.09
C CYS A 30 18.63 -1.79 17.58
N ASP A 31 17.61 -2.59 17.73
CA ASP A 31 17.70 -4.01 18.06
C ASP A 31 17.51 -4.91 16.82
N GLU A 32 17.43 -6.22 17.04
CA GLU A 32 17.23 -7.22 16.00
C GLU A 32 15.95 -6.97 15.19
N LYS A 33 14.88 -6.45 15.81
CA LYS A 33 13.61 -6.16 15.14
C LYS A 33 13.77 -5.14 14.02
N VAL A 34 14.65 -4.16 14.18
CA VAL A 34 14.95 -3.15 13.15
C VAL A 34 15.57 -3.82 11.92
N TRP A 35 16.52 -4.73 12.14
CA TRP A 35 17.21 -5.43 11.07
C TRP A 35 16.33 -6.48 10.39
N ASP A 36 15.38 -7.07 11.11
CA ASP A 36 14.37 -7.98 10.59
C ASP A 36 13.46 -7.31 9.54
N ILE A 37 13.22 -6.01 9.66
CA ILE A 37 12.49 -5.23 8.62
C ILE A 37 13.17 -5.38 7.26
N TYR A 38 14.50 -5.27 7.24
CA TYR A 38 15.29 -5.42 6.00
C TYR A 38 15.40 -6.88 5.55
N ALA A 39 15.67 -7.79 6.48
CA ALA A 39 15.82 -9.21 6.19
C ALA A 39 14.55 -9.83 5.60
N ASN A 40 13.37 -9.35 6.02
CA ASN A 40 12.07 -9.78 5.51
C ASN A 40 11.53 -8.92 4.37
N ALA A 41 12.28 -7.88 3.95
CA ALA A 41 11.88 -6.91 2.92
C ALA A 41 10.56 -6.19 3.19
N LEU A 42 10.25 -5.94 4.45
CA LEU A 42 9.10 -5.14 4.91
C LEU A 42 9.40 -3.64 4.75
N THR A 43 9.94 -3.25 3.62
CA THR A 43 10.56 -1.94 3.40
C THR A 43 9.73 -0.99 2.56
N THR A 44 8.44 -1.27 2.34
CA THR A 44 7.53 -0.32 1.69
C THR A 44 7.52 0.99 2.47
N THR A 45 7.71 2.12 1.79
CA THR A 45 7.87 3.48 2.34
C THR A 45 9.15 3.76 3.11
N ILE A 46 10.07 2.81 3.24
CA ILE A 46 11.40 3.06 3.82
C ILE A 46 12.34 3.60 2.74
N ASN A 47 13.00 4.72 3.05
CA ASN A 47 13.85 5.44 2.11
C ASN A 47 14.90 4.55 1.45
N GLN A 48 15.04 4.61 0.12
CA GLN A 48 15.94 3.82 -0.74
C GLN A 48 15.69 2.30 -0.74
N SER A 49 14.95 1.76 0.22
CA SER A 49 14.74 0.33 0.42
C SER A 49 13.43 -0.19 -0.17
N ASP A 50 12.61 0.70 -0.75
CA ASP A 50 11.21 0.47 -1.16
C ASP A 50 11.06 -0.20 -2.54
N SER A 51 12.10 -0.14 -3.40
CA SER A 51 12.05 -0.74 -4.74
C SER A 51 12.11 -2.27 -4.69
N ASP A 52 11.53 -2.94 -5.69
CA ASP A 52 11.55 -4.41 -5.78
C ASP A 52 13.00 -4.94 -5.82
N PHE A 53 13.89 -4.27 -6.53
CA PHE A 53 15.32 -4.59 -6.54
C PHE A 53 15.95 -4.39 -5.15
N GLY A 54 15.62 -3.27 -4.47
CA GLY A 54 16.07 -3.02 -3.09
C GLY A 54 15.61 -4.13 -2.15
N LYS A 55 14.35 -4.50 -2.20
CA LYS A 55 13.76 -5.57 -1.39
C LYS A 55 14.45 -6.93 -1.61
N GLN A 56 14.68 -7.31 -2.87
CA GLN A 56 15.37 -8.55 -3.21
C GLN A 56 16.82 -8.58 -2.70
N THR A 57 17.55 -7.48 -2.87
CA THR A 57 18.96 -7.40 -2.43
C THR A 57 19.09 -7.34 -0.92
N LEU A 58 18.16 -6.69 -0.20
CA LEU A 58 18.12 -6.67 1.27
C LEU A 58 17.85 -8.04 1.87
N LYS A 59 16.91 -8.80 1.32
CA LYS A 59 16.66 -10.19 1.73
C LYS A 59 17.91 -11.07 1.68
N ARG A 60 18.77 -10.81 0.70
CA ARG A 60 20.01 -11.55 0.49
C ARG A 60 21.13 -11.04 1.40
N TYR A 61 21.32 -9.73 1.46
CA TYR A 61 22.41 -9.09 2.21
C TYR A 61 22.19 -9.09 3.72
N LYS A 62 20.96 -8.81 4.18
CA LYS A 62 20.55 -8.79 5.60
C LYS A 62 21.48 -7.93 6.46
N PRO A 63 21.48 -6.60 6.30
CA PRO A 63 22.34 -5.71 7.07
C PRO A 63 21.99 -5.79 8.56
N THR A 64 23.00 -5.66 9.42
CA THR A 64 22.88 -5.72 10.89
C THR A 64 23.51 -4.50 11.58
N SER A 65 23.96 -3.52 10.81
CA SER A 65 24.57 -2.29 11.34
C SER A 65 24.40 -1.11 10.39
N LEU A 66 24.56 0.11 10.93
CA LEU A 66 24.57 1.33 10.13
C LEU A 66 25.65 1.29 9.04
N GLY A 67 26.86 0.77 9.37
CA GLY A 67 27.95 0.64 8.40
C GLY A 67 27.58 -0.27 7.22
N GLU A 68 26.99 -1.43 7.51
CA GLU A 68 26.51 -2.36 6.48
C GLU A 68 25.37 -1.76 5.66
N MET A 69 24.42 -1.06 6.30
CA MET A 69 23.33 -0.40 5.58
C MET A 69 23.87 0.72 4.68
N SER A 70 24.85 1.51 5.14
CA SER A 70 25.52 2.52 4.32
C SER A 70 26.25 1.90 3.12
N ALA A 71 26.97 0.79 3.34
CA ALA A 71 27.66 0.08 2.27
C ALA A 71 26.65 -0.49 1.24
N TRP A 72 25.54 -1.05 1.70
CA TRP A 72 24.47 -1.52 0.81
C TRP A 72 23.89 -0.38 -0.05
N VAL A 73 23.59 0.78 0.54
CA VAL A 73 23.11 1.97 -0.19
C VAL A 73 24.09 2.39 -1.29
N ALA A 74 25.40 2.30 -1.03
CA ALA A 74 26.42 2.62 -2.02
C ALA A 74 26.57 1.54 -3.10
N ALA A 75 26.41 0.26 -2.74
CA ALA A 75 26.63 -0.88 -3.63
C ALA A 75 25.50 -1.15 -4.64
N ILE A 76 24.23 -0.82 -4.30
CA ILE A 76 23.07 -1.08 -5.16
C ILE A 76 23.00 -0.14 -6.38
N ARG A 77 24.12 0.05 -7.09
CA ARG A 77 24.24 0.93 -8.25
C ARG A 77 24.59 0.13 -9.51
N PRO A 78 24.10 0.54 -10.70
CA PRO A 78 24.35 -0.21 -11.94
C PRO A 78 25.84 -0.48 -12.22
N GLY A 79 26.69 0.46 -11.85
CA GLY A 79 28.12 0.31 -12.10
C GLY A 79 28.86 -0.70 -11.21
N PHE A 80 28.30 -1.08 -10.08
CA PHE A 80 28.88 -2.10 -9.19
C PHE A 80 28.42 -3.53 -9.53
N ALA A 81 27.71 -3.72 -10.63
CA ALA A 81 27.04 -4.98 -10.98
C ALA A 81 28.00 -6.20 -11.02
N SER A 82 29.26 -6.04 -11.43
CA SER A 82 30.24 -7.15 -11.51
C SER A 82 30.60 -7.76 -10.15
N LEU A 83 30.64 -6.95 -9.08
CA LEU A 83 30.97 -7.36 -7.72
C LEU A 83 29.75 -7.45 -6.79
N LEU A 84 28.58 -7.05 -7.27
CA LEU A 84 27.37 -6.97 -6.45
C LEU A 84 27.01 -8.32 -5.82
N ASN A 85 27.10 -9.41 -6.55
CA ASN A 85 26.78 -10.74 -6.03
C ASN A 85 27.74 -11.16 -4.90
N THR A 86 29.04 -10.94 -5.07
CA THR A 86 30.07 -11.21 -4.05
C THR A 86 29.80 -10.41 -2.77
N PHE A 87 29.42 -9.14 -2.93
CA PHE A 87 29.08 -8.25 -1.82
C PHE A 87 27.78 -8.72 -1.10
N LEU A 88 26.72 -8.99 -1.85
CA LEU A 88 25.43 -9.40 -1.27
C LEU A 88 25.50 -10.74 -0.54
N ASP A 89 26.32 -11.68 -1.03
CA ASP A 89 26.55 -12.98 -0.40
C ASP A 89 27.53 -12.93 0.76
N ARG A 90 28.02 -11.73 1.11
CA ARG A 90 29.03 -11.52 2.17
C ARG A 90 30.28 -12.40 1.98
N GLN A 91 30.64 -12.66 0.73
CA GLN A 91 31.84 -13.41 0.42
C GLN A 91 33.06 -12.58 0.80
N SER A 92 34.06 -13.25 1.37
CA SER A 92 35.35 -12.59 1.64
C SER A 92 35.94 -12.09 0.34
N TYR A 93 36.26 -10.80 0.28
CA TYR A 93 36.90 -10.17 -0.86
C TYR A 93 38.20 -9.54 -0.40
N SER A 94 39.27 -9.76 -1.18
CA SER A 94 40.57 -9.14 -1.00
C SER A 94 41.05 -8.63 -2.34
N THR A 95 41.71 -7.49 -2.34
CA THR A 95 42.41 -6.95 -3.53
C THR A 95 43.70 -7.68 -3.85
N GLY A 96 44.17 -8.56 -2.95
CA GLY A 96 45.45 -9.23 -3.02
C GLY A 96 46.62 -8.36 -2.55
N VAL A 97 46.37 -7.12 -2.09
CA VAL A 97 47.37 -6.17 -1.59
C VAL A 97 46.94 -5.70 -0.21
N GLU A 98 47.65 -6.16 0.84
CA GLU A 98 47.29 -5.92 2.24
C GLU A 98 47.08 -4.42 2.56
N ALA A 99 48.00 -3.55 2.07
CA ALA A 99 47.88 -2.11 2.30
C ALA A 99 46.65 -1.48 1.62
N LEU A 100 46.18 -2.06 0.54
CA LEU A 100 44.93 -1.62 -0.12
C LEU A 100 43.70 -2.15 0.60
N ASP A 101 43.74 -3.39 1.07
CA ASP A 101 42.67 -3.96 1.89
C ASP A 101 42.48 -3.18 3.20
N ASP A 102 43.59 -2.70 3.79
CA ASP A 102 43.52 -1.80 4.95
C ASP A 102 42.86 -0.45 4.65
N ILE A 103 43.13 0.13 3.47
CA ILE A 103 42.47 1.37 3.02
C ILE A 103 40.95 1.14 2.83
N LEU A 104 40.54 -0.05 2.41
CA LEU A 104 39.19 -0.40 2.04
C LEU A 104 38.41 -1.12 3.15
N LYS A 105 38.99 -1.32 4.35
CA LYS A 105 38.36 -2.07 5.44
C LYS A 105 36.98 -1.55 5.82
N ASP A 106 36.77 -0.23 5.83
CA ASP A 106 35.50 0.42 6.19
C ASP A 106 34.41 0.18 5.13
N SER A 107 34.76 -0.30 3.96
CA SER A 107 33.86 -0.66 2.87
C SER A 107 33.91 -2.16 2.52
N PHE A 108 34.30 -3.00 3.49
CA PHE A 108 34.39 -4.46 3.34
C PHE A 108 35.32 -4.90 2.21
N HIS A 109 36.41 -4.13 1.98
CA HIS A 109 37.39 -4.24 0.91
C HIS A 109 36.87 -3.91 -0.50
N PHE A 110 35.63 -3.45 -0.65
CA PHE A 110 35.07 -3.02 -1.93
C PHE A 110 35.26 -1.52 -2.17
N MET A 111 35.54 -1.13 -3.39
CA MET A 111 35.73 0.27 -3.81
C MET A 111 34.37 0.94 -4.11
N ILE A 112 33.48 1.00 -3.15
CA ILE A 112 32.10 1.52 -3.29
C ILE A 112 31.97 3.01 -3.01
N TYR A 113 32.94 3.61 -2.31
CA TYR A 113 32.93 5.03 -1.95
C TYR A 113 33.95 5.84 -2.77
N GLN A 114 33.60 7.10 -3.09
CA GLN A 114 34.50 8.04 -3.71
C GLN A 114 35.72 8.29 -2.82
N GLU A 115 35.54 8.38 -1.53
CA GLU A 115 36.57 8.56 -0.53
C GLU A 115 37.57 7.40 -0.50
N SER A 116 37.14 6.18 -0.80
CA SER A 116 38.03 5.02 -0.95
C SER A 116 38.95 5.20 -2.15
N ILE A 117 38.43 5.67 -3.30
CA ILE A 117 39.23 5.97 -4.49
C ILE A 117 40.21 7.12 -4.20
N MET A 118 39.75 8.16 -3.48
CA MET A 118 40.64 9.28 -3.09
C MET A 118 41.79 8.79 -2.24
N LYS A 119 41.53 8.00 -1.19
CA LYS A 119 42.58 7.39 -0.34
C LYS A 119 43.57 6.54 -1.15
N TYR A 120 43.02 5.74 -2.08
CA TYR A 120 43.86 4.93 -2.99
C TYR A 120 44.78 5.79 -3.88
N LEU A 121 44.27 6.86 -4.49
CA LEU A 121 45.05 7.77 -5.30
C LEU A 121 46.15 8.48 -4.48
N VAL A 122 45.83 8.88 -3.24
CA VAL A 122 46.81 9.46 -2.32
C VAL A 122 47.92 8.43 -1.99
N TRP A 123 47.52 7.18 -1.72
CA TRP A 123 48.46 6.10 -1.46
C TRP A 123 49.39 5.83 -2.64
N LEU A 124 48.93 6.07 -3.89
CA LEU A 124 49.75 6.03 -5.11
C LEU A 124 50.57 7.30 -5.37
N GLY A 125 50.52 8.27 -4.42
CA GLY A 125 51.37 9.47 -4.51
C GLY A 125 50.69 10.67 -5.19
N ILE A 126 49.41 10.66 -5.42
CA ILE A 126 48.66 11.83 -5.86
C ILE A 126 48.42 12.77 -4.68
N GLU A 127 48.54 14.07 -4.91
CA GLU A 127 48.22 15.07 -3.90
C GLU A 127 46.70 15.07 -3.60
N GLU A 128 46.32 15.06 -2.31
CA GLU A 128 44.94 14.91 -1.85
C GLU A 128 43.98 15.87 -2.54
N LYS A 129 44.36 17.15 -2.68
CA LYS A 129 43.55 18.18 -3.33
C LYS A 129 43.20 17.89 -4.80
N GLY A 130 44.00 17.08 -5.50
CA GLY A 130 43.79 16.71 -6.90
C GLY A 130 42.90 15.47 -7.11
N THR A 131 42.71 14.65 -6.09
CA THR A 131 42.09 13.34 -6.24
C THR A 131 40.66 13.41 -6.71
N TYR A 132 39.84 14.33 -6.18
CA TYR A 132 38.45 14.50 -6.55
C TYR A 132 38.28 14.94 -8.01
N ASP A 133 39.16 15.83 -8.51
CA ASP A 133 39.12 16.26 -9.89
C ASP A 133 39.53 15.12 -10.86
N ILE A 134 40.44 14.26 -10.47
CA ILE A 134 40.79 13.04 -11.20
C ILE A 134 39.56 12.14 -11.32
N ILE A 135 38.89 11.82 -10.22
CA ILE A 135 37.65 10.99 -10.21
C ILE A 135 36.60 11.60 -11.13
N LYS A 136 36.33 12.90 -11.02
CA LYS A 136 35.40 13.61 -11.91
C LYS A 136 35.77 13.54 -13.39
N LYS A 137 37.06 13.68 -13.72
CA LYS A 137 37.52 13.60 -15.10
C LYS A 137 37.35 12.19 -15.67
N ILE A 138 37.67 11.14 -14.87
CA ILE A 138 37.45 9.74 -15.27
C ILE A 138 35.95 9.52 -15.48
N ALA A 139 35.11 9.84 -14.50
CA ALA A 139 33.65 9.65 -14.55
C ALA A 139 32.98 10.32 -15.76
N LYS A 140 33.45 11.50 -16.15
CA LYS A 140 32.95 12.28 -17.29
C LYS A 140 33.66 12.01 -18.61
N LYS A 141 34.61 11.07 -18.65
CA LYS A 141 35.44 10.78 -19.81
C LYS A 141 36.09 12.05 -20.41
N LYS A 142 36.60 12.94 -19.52
CA LYS A 142 37.14 14.24 -19.90
C LYS A 142 38.68 14.29 -20.00
N PHE A 143 39.35 13.19 -19.75
CA PHE A 143 40.79 13.10 -20.00
C PHE A 143 41.07 13.03 -21.50
N LYS A 144 42.03 13.80 -21.96
CA LYS A 144 42.70 13.53 -23.24
C LYS A 144 43.57 12.28 -23.07
N GLN A 145 43.79 11.54 -24.16
CA GLN A 145 44.54 10.28 -24.08
C GLN A 145 45.94 10.49 -23.47
N GLU A 146 46.63 11.53 -23.89
CA GLU A 146 47.96 11.87 -23.38
C GLU A 146 47.96 12.19 -21.87
N GLU A 147 46.94 12.87 -21.38
CA GLU A 147 46.77 13.17 -19.95
C GLU A 147 46.45 11.89 -19.13
N LEU A 148 45.66 10.97 -19.70
CA LEU A 148 45.33 9.70 -19.06
C LEU A 148 46.57 8.78 -18.98
N ASP A 149 47.32 8.71 -20.06
CA ASP A 149 48.58 7.91 -20.13
C ASP A 149 49.61 8.44 -19.13
N ALA A 150 49.76 9.77 -19.03
CA ALA A 150 50.67 10.40 -18.05
C ALA A 150 50.21 10.11 -16.60
N LEU A 151 48.92 10.20 -16.33
CA LEU A 151 48.35 9.85 -15.01
C LEU A 151 48.60 8.37 -14.70
N GLN A 152 48.30 7.46 -15.63
CA GLN A 152 48.52 6.03 -15.45
C GLN A 152 49.97 5.74 -15.10
N LYS A 153 50.93 6.32 -15.85
CA LYS A 153 52.33 6.16 -15.57
C LYS A 153 52.73 6.63 -14.16
N GLN A 154 52.23 7.79 -13.73
CA GLN A 154 52.46 8.28 -12.37
C GLN A 154 51.92 7.31 -11.31
N LEU A 155 50.74 6.73 -11.54
CA LEU A 155 50.11 5.77 -10.62
C LEU A 155 50.87 4.43 -10.61
N GLU A 156 51.39 3.97 -11.76
CA GLU A 156 52.28 2.79 -11.86
C GLU A 156 53.57 2.97 -11.06
N GLU A 157 54.21 4.13 -11.15
CA GLU A 157 55.43 4.47 -10.37
C GLU A 157 55.09 4.44 -8.85
N GLY A 158 53.96 5.01 -8.43
CA GLY A 158 53.48 4.94 -7.07
C GLY A 158 53.20 3.52 -6.57
N TRP A 159 52.57 2.70 -7.42
CA TRP A 159 52.30 1.30 -7.15
C TRP A 159 53.61 0.50 -6.93
N VAL A 160 54.52 0.56 -7.89
CA VAL A 160 55.81 -0.14 -7.80
C VAL A 160 56.59 0.30 -6.54
N LYS A 161 56.53 1.58 -6.18
CA LYS A 161 57.18 2.08 -4.97
C LYS A 161 56.61 1.42 -3.71
N ASN A 162 55.28 1.21 -3.65
CA ASN A 162 54.60 0.69 -2.47
C ASN A 162 54.61 -0.84 -2.45
N VAL A 163 54.28 -1.51 -3.57
CA VAL A 163 54.08 -2.97 -3.65
C VAL A 163 55.38 -3.72 -4.05
N LYS A 164 56.37 -3.03 -4.59
CA LYS A 164 57.68 -3.55 -5.09
C LYS A 164 57.59 -4.42 -6.36
N THR A 165 56.41 -4.59 -6.93
CA THR A 165 56.16 -5.24 -8.23
C THR A 165 55.08 -4.48 -8.99
N ILE A 166 55.02 -4.66 -10.30
CA ILE A 166 53.95 -4.12 -11.14
C ILE A 166 52.68 -5.02 -11.12
N ASP A 167 52.85 -6.25 -10.65
CA ASP A 167 51.75 -7.23 -10.66
C ASP A 167 50.55 -6.71 -9.85
N GLY A 168 49.34 -6.92 -10.39
CA GLY A 168 48.09 -6.49 -9.79
C GLY A 168 47.70 -5.02 -10.06
N PHE A 169 48.59 -4.19 -10.62
CA PHE A 169 48.27 -2.79 -10.93
C PHE A 169 47.15 -2.66 -11.95
N ALA A 170 47.25 -3.39 -13.07
CA ALA A 170 46.31 -3.28 -14.18
C ALA A 170 44.88 -3.62 -13.74
N GLU A 171 44.71 -4.70 -12.98
CA GLU A 171 43.43 -5.15 -12.43
C GLU A 171 42.86 -4.11 -11.45
N THR A 172 43.71 -3.60 -10.55
CA THR A 172 43.29 -2.61 -9.56
C THR A 172 42.93 -1.27 -10.23
N TRP A 173 43.74 -0.85 -11.22
CA TRP A 173 43.45 0.36 -12.00
C TRP A 173 42.14 0.25 -12.77
N GLN A 174 41.80 -0.92 -13.32
CA GLN A 174 40.51 -1.16 -13.96
C GLN A 174 39.34 -1.03 -12.97
N VAL A 175 39.51 -1.60 -11.77
CA VAL A 175 38.50 -1.44 -10.69
C VAL A 175 38.30 0.04 -10.34
N VAL A 176 39.38 0.84 -10.27
CA VAL A 176 39.27 2.29 -10.00
C VAL A 176 38.54 3.03 -11.12
N GLN A 177 38.87 2.72 -12.38
CA GLN A 177 38.20 3.33 -13.53
C GLN A 177 36.71 3.02 -13.53
N ASP A 178 36.37 1.77 -13.30
CA ASP A 178 34.99 1.35 -13.20
C ASP A 178 34.29 2.02 -11.99
N ALA A 179 34.91 1.99 -10.82
CA ALA A 179 34.41 2.62 -9.61
C ALA A 179 34.20 4.14 -9.75
N ALA A 180 35.10 4.86 -10.46
CA ALA A 180 34.97 6.29 -10.66
C ALA A 180 33.65 6.69 -11.40
N HIS A 181 33.09 5.80 -12.19
CA HIS A 181 31.81 6.04 -12.89
C HIS A 181 30.59 5.94 -11.99
N TYR A 182 30.66 5.23 -10.87
CA TYR A 182 29.49 4.90 -10.06
C TYR A 182 29.70 5.00 -8.55
N SER A 183 30.93 5.19 -8.07
CA SER A 183 31.17 5.31 -6.64
C SER A 183 30.36 6.43 -5.99
N PHE A 184 29.95 6.19 -4.78
CA PHE A 184 29.03 7.03 -4.07
C PHE A 184 29.74 7.82 -2.96
N ASN A 185 29.28 9.04 -2.68
CA ASN A 185 29.83 9.80 -1.56
C ASN A 185 29.47 9.11 -0.24
N ALA A 186 30.43 8.78 0.59
CA ALA A 186 30.25 8.07 1.85
C ALA A 186 29.33 8.82 2.83
N SER A 187 29.49 10.15 2.95
CA SER A 187 28.67 10.97 3.82
C SER A 187 27.20 10.97 3.39
N HIS A 188 26.95 11.00 2.07
CA HIS A 188 25.60 10.92 1.54
C HIS A 188 24.99 9.53 1.75
N SER A 189 25.77 8.47 1.52
CA SER A 189 25.35 7.09 1.78
C SER A 189 24.95 6.88 3.25
N LEU A 190 25.78 7.39 4.16
CA LEU A 190 25.52 7.34 5.59
C LEU A 190 24.23 8.08 5.95
N SER A 191 24.03 9.28 5.42
CA SER A 191 22.81 10.06 5.66
C SER A 191 21.55 9.34 5.19
N VAL A 192 21.61 8.71 4.01
CA VAL A 192 20.51 7.93 3.44
C VAL A 192 20.24 6.67 4.28
N ALA A 193 21.29 6.00 4.77
CA ALA A 193 21.17 4.85 5.64
C ALA A 193 20.49 5.23 6.99
N ILE A 194 20.86 6.37 7.58
CA ILE A 194 20.22 6.88 8.81
C ILE A 194 18.74 7.16 8.56
N ASP A 195 18.39 7.84 7.46
CA ASP A 195 16.99 8.09 7.10
C ASP A 195 16.20 6.78 6.94
N SER A 196 16.82 5.75 6.37
CA SER A 196 16.23 4.42 6.22
C SER A 196 16.02 3.76 7.58
N ILE A 197 17.02 3.84 8.48
CA ILE A 197 16.97 3.25 9.83
C ILE A 197 15.87 3.90 10.69
N TYR A 198 15.65 5.22 10.59
CA TYR A 198 14.50 5.85 11.24
C TYR A 198 13.18 5.19 10.83
N GLY A 199 12.99 4.99 9.52
CA GLY A 199 11.81 4.32 9.01
C GLY A 199 11.66 2.88 9.52
N ALA A 200 12.73 2.11 9.50
CA ALA A 200 12.74 0.72 9.98
C ALA A 200 12.51 0.63 11.50
N TYR A 201 13.12 1.52 12.28
CA TYR A 201 12.93 1.61 13.73
C TYR A 201 11.47 1.91 14.08
N LEU A 202 10.87 2.93 13.47
CA LEU A 202 9.47 3.28 13.71
C LEU A 202 8.53 2.17 13.29
N LYS A 203 8.80 1.53 12.16
CA LYS A 203 8.00 0.44 11.64
C LYS A 203 8.06 -0.82 12.50
N SER A 204 9.22 -1.12 13.11
CA SER A 204 9.41 -2.29 13.96
C SER A 204 8.89 -2.12 15.40
N HIS A 205 9.02 -0.90 15.96
CA HIS A 205 8.66 -0.64 17.36
C HIS A 205 7.29 0.01 17.54
N TYR A 206 6.81 0.73 16.53
CA TYR A 206 5.54 1.46 16.52
C TYR A 206 4.76 1.17 15.23
N PRO A 207 4.52 -0.12 14.90
CA PRO A 207 3.93 -0.48 13.62
C PRO A 207 2.52 0.10 13.44
N LEU A 208 1.69 0.14 14.48
CA LEU A 208 0.33 0.64 14.40
C LEU A 208 0.31 2.12 14.00
N GLU A 209 1.11 2.96 14.67
CA GLU A 209 1.25 4.38 14.38
C GLU A 209 1.89 4.60 13.00
N TYR A 210 2.93 3.82 12.69
CA TYR A 210 3.61 3.91 11.41
C TYR A 210 2.67 3.63 10.24
N TYR A 211 1.94 2.52 10.27
CA TYR A 211 1.02 2.16 9.21
C TYR A 211 -0.18 3.11 9.11
N THR A 212 -0.67 3.63 10.23
CA THR A 212 -1.72 4.67 10.23
C THR A 212 -1.26 5.91 9.47
N VAL A 213 -0.04 6.38 9.74
CA VAL A 213 0.54 7.54 9.05
C VAL A 213 0.77 7.28 7.57
N VAL A 214 1.42 6.17 7.22
CA VAL A 214 1.78 5.92 5.80
C VAL A 214 0.55 5.59 4.95
N LEU A 215 -0.44 4.88 5.48
CA LEU A 215 -1.71 4.65 4.78
C LEU A 215 -2.45 5.96 4.52
N THR A 216 -2.45 6.90 5.48
CA THR A 216 -3.01 8.24 5.29
C THR A 216 -2.26 9.02 4.21
N LEU A 217 -0.91 9.05 4.27
CA LEU A 217 -0.10 9.82 3.32
C LEU A 217 -0.13 9.28 1.88
N TYR A 218 -0.42 8.02 1.73
CA TYR A 218 -0.48 7.34 0.43
C TYR A 218 -1.88 6.87 0.03
N ALA A 219 -2.94 7.37 0.67
CA ALA A 219 -4.33 6.96 0.41
C ALA A 219 -4.75 7.09 -1.07
N GLY A 220 -4.15 8.04 -1.82
CA GLY A 220 -4.40 8.21 -3.27
C GLY A 220 -3.51 7.35 -4.19
N ASP A 221 -2.59 6.56 -3.66
CA ASP A 221 -1.67 5.68 -4.40
C ASP A 221 -2.06 4.23 -4.16
N MET A 222 -2.92 3.70 -5.04
CA MET A 222 -3.49 2.34 -4.93
C MET A 222 -2.41 1.25 -4.87
N GLU A 223 -1.37 1.34 -5.70
CA GLU A 223 -0.31 0.33 -5.75
C GLU A 223 0.46 0.29 -4.43
N ARG A 224 0.85 1.45 -3.93
CA ARG A 224 1.60 1.56 -2.67
C ARG A 224 0.75 1.19 -1.46
N THR A 225 -0.51 1.61 -1.43
CA THR A 225 -1.47 1.24 -0.39
C THR A 225 -1.69 -0.27 -0.34
N SER A 226 -1.81 -0.93 -1.49
CA SER A 226 -1.92 -2.39 -1.56
C SER A 226 -0.68 -3.10 -0.98
N LYS A 227 0.52 -2.63 -1.32
CA LYS A 227 1.79 -3.15 -0.75
C LYS A 227 1.85 -2.95 0.77
N LEU A 228 1.42 -1.79 1.28
CA LEU A 228 1.36 -1.52 2.73
C LEU A 228 0.37 -2.45 3.44
N ILE A 229 -0.82 -2.63 2.87
CA ILE A 229 -1.84 -3.52 3.42
C ILE A 229 -1.33 -4.97 3.49
N SER A 230 -0.58 -5.42 2.47
CA SER A 230 -0.01 -6.78 2.46
C SER A 230 1.04 -7.03 3.54
N GLU A 231 1.62 -5.98 4.12
CA GLU A 231 2.58 -6.08 5.22
C GLU A 231 1.90 -6.11 6.61
N LEU A 232 0.65 -5.63 6.77
CA LEU A 232 -0.04 -5.52 8.06
C LEU A 232 -0.14 -6.85 8.84
N PRO A 233 -0.43 -8.00 8.20
CA PRO A 233 -0.52 -9.28 8.91
C PRO A 233 0.77 -9.67 9.64
N TYR A 234 1.93 -9.24 9.13
CA TYR A 234 3.22 -9.49 9.76
C TYR A 234 3.32 -8.87 11.16
N PHE A 235 2.61 -7.76 11.38
CA PHE A 235 2.55 -7.03 12.65
C PHE A 235 1.28 -7.34 13.45
N ASN A 236 0.48 -8.33 13.02
CA ASN A 236 -0.82 -8.65 13.59
C ASN A 236 -1.78 -7.45 13.63
N ILE A 237 -1.68 -6.55 12.63
CA ILE A 237 -2.56 -5.40 12.49
C ILE A 237 -3.68 -5.77 11.52
N GLU A 238 -4.92 -5.62 11.97
CA GLU A 238 -6.11 -5.79 11.13
C GLU A 238 -6.51 -4.45 10.51
N LEU A 239 -6.73 -4.42 9.19
CA LEU A 239 -7.33 -3.28 8.51
C LEU A 239 -8.85 -3.44 8.49
N LYS A 240 -9.56 -2.55 9.18
CA LYS A 240 -11.02 -2.55 9.26
C LYS A 240 -11.65 -1.55 8.30
N PRO A 241 -12.87 -1.85 7.80
CA PRO A 241 -13.63 -0.90 7.01
C PRO A 241 -13.96 0.37 7.82
N ILE A 242 -14.54 1.35 7.12
CA ILE A 242 -15.07 2.54 7.80
C ILE A 242 -16.14 2.17 8.81
N LYS A 243 -16.13 2.82 9.99
CA LYS A 243 -17.11 2.56 11.06
C LYS A 243 -17.42 3.82 11.83
N PHE A 244 -18.70 4.04 12.14
CA PHE A 244 -19.18 5.14 12.98
C PHE A 244 -18.53 5.10 14.38
N GLY A 245 -18.04 6.23 14.85
CA GLY A 245 -17.35 6.36 16.13
C GLY A 245 -15.90 5.82 16.15
N LYS A 246 -15.41 5.26 15.04
CA LYS A 246 -14.03 4.76 14.91
C LYS A 246 -13.25 5.43 13.78
N SER A 247 -13.90 5.71 12.64
CA SER A 247 -13.27 6.32 11.46
C SER A 247 -13.35 7.84 11.51
N GLY A 248 -12.21 8.50 11.41
CA GLY A 248 -12.10 9.94 11.15
C GLY A 248 -12.00 10.24 9.65
N ALA A 249 -11.48 11.43 9.32
CA ALA A 249 -11.23 11.83 7.94
C ALA A 249 -10.17 10.93 7.29
N ASP A 250 -9.07 10.71 7.98
CA ASP A 250 -7.95 9.87 7.58
C ASP A 250 -8.03 8.50 8.25
N TYR A 251 -7.06 7.62 7.95
CA TYR A 251 -6.92 6.35 8.68
C TYR A 251 -6.77 6.61 10.17
N SER A 252 -7.45 5.85 10.99
CA SER A 252 -7.44 5.97 12.46
C SER A 252 -7.08 4.63 13.10
N MET A 253 -6.25 4.68 14.14
CA MET A 253 -5.85 3.48 14.88
C MET A 253 -6.73 3.24 16.11
N ASP A 254 -6.90 1.97 16.44
CA ASP A 254 -7.47 1.51 17.69
C ASP A 254 -6.42 0.65 18.41
N THR A 255 -5.83 1.22 19.45
CA THR A 255 -4.72 0.59 20.20
C THR A 255 -5.20 -0.59 21.05
N GLU A 256 -6.48 -0.63 21.46
CA GLU A 256 -7.03 -1.71 22.25
C GLU A 256 -7.17 -3.00 21.44
N SER A 257 -7.60 -2.87 20.18
CA SER A 257 -7.83 -4.01 19.29
C SER A 257 -6.70 -4.23 18.27
N ASN A 258 -5.61 -3.45 18.32
CA ASN A 258 -4.49 -3.46 17.37
C ASN A 258 -4.96 -3.44 15.92
N CYS A 259 -5.84 -2.51 15.58
CA CYS A 259 -6.37 -2.40 14.22
C CYS A 259 -6.35 -0.96 13.70
N ILE A 260 -6.44 -0.82 12.38
CA ILE A 260 -6.55 0.45 11.69
C ILE A 260 -7.89 0.49 10.96
N TYR A 261 -8.68 1.54 11.22
CA TYR A 261 -9.90 1.83 10.47
C TYR A 261 -9.58 2.73 9.28
N LYS A 262 -10.24 2.46 8.15
CA LYS A 262 -10.15 3.33 6.97
C LYS A 262 -10.78 4.68 7.25
N GLY A 263 -10.23 5.73 6.62
CA GLY A 263 -10.74 7.09 6.71
C GLY A 263 -11.92 7.34 5.77
N ILE A 264 -12.86 8.18 6.18
CA ILE A 264 -14.05 8.55 5.41
C ILE A 264 -13.67 9.31 4.13
N SER A 265 -12.56 10.07 4.12
CA SER A 265 -12.08 10.78 2.93
C SER A 265 -11.65 9.86 1.79
N SER A 266 -11.44 8.56 2.05
CA SER A 266 -11.19 7.56 1.00
C SER A 266 -12.46 7.14 0.25
N VAL A 267 -13.64 7.51 0.73
CA VAL A 267 -14.93 7.21 0.12
C VAL A 267 -15.27 8.31 -0.90
N LYS A 268 -15.61 7.92 -2.12
CA LYS A 268 -16.05 8.90 -3.14
C LYS A 268 -17.18 9.77 -2.62
N TYR A 269 -17.10 11.07 -2.94
CA TYR A 269 -18.05 12.12 -2.55
C TYR A 269 -18.07 12.48 -1.07
N CYS A 270 -17.29 11.83 -0.20
CA CYS A 270 -17.10 12.21 1.18
C CYS A 270 -15.84 13.09 1.34
N ASN A 271 -15.80 13.92 2.38
CA ASN A 271 -14.69 14.81 2.68
C ASN A 271 -14.40 14.86 4.18
N SER A 272 -13.35 15.57 4.58
CA SER A 272 -12.94 15.68 5.97
C SER A 272 -13.97 16.37 6.87
N GLN A 273 -14.69 17.37 6.37
CA GLN A 273 -15.70 18.06 7.15
C GLN A 273 -16.79 17.11 7.62
N ILE A 274 -17.32 16.26 6.72
CA ILE A 274 -18.33 15.25 7.05
C ILE A 274 -17.81 14.25 8.08
N ALA A 275 -16.54 13.87 7.94
CA ALA A 275 -15.91 12.94 8.88
C ALA A 275 -15.83 13.55 10.29
N ASP A 276 -15.42 14.81 10.40
CA ASP A 276 -15.30 15.53 11.67
C ASP A 276 -16.68 15.70 12.33
N GLU A 277 -17.71 16.07 11.55
CA GLU A 277 -19.09 16.22 12.02
C GLU A 277 -19.64 14.87 12.54
N LEU A 278 -19.44 13.77 11.81
CA LEU A 278 -19.86 12.43 12.23
C LEU A 278 -19.10 11.92 13.45
N LEU A 279 -17.80 12.22 13.55
CA LEU A 279 -16.99 11.89 14.71
C LEU A 279 -17.46 12.66 15.95
N GLU A 280 -17.84 13.92 15.81
CA GLU A 280 -18.42 14.70 16.91
C GLU A 280 -19.76 14.12 17.37
N LEU A 281 -20.67 13.77 16.44
CA LEU A 281 -21.92 13.10 16.77
C LEU A 281 -21.72 11.78 17.50
N SER A 282 -20.66 11.05 17.19
CA SER A 282 -20.38 9.74 17.81
C SER A 282 -20.08 9.80 19.31
N LYS A 283 -19.83 11.00 19.86
CA LYS A 283 -19.67 11.21 21.30
C LYS A 283 -21.01 11.12 22.05
N ASN A 284 -22.12 11.26 21.34
CA ASN A 284 -23.47 11.08 21.88
C ASN A 284 -23.83 9.59 21.87
N LYS A 285 -24.76 9.21 22.77
CA LYS A 285 -25.34 7.86 22.80
C LYS A 285 -26.67 7.85 22.06
N TYR A 286 -26.82 6.88 21.16
CA TYR A 286 -28.05 6.67 20.40
C TYR A 286 -28.57 5.26 20.66
N ASP A 287 -29.83 5.15 21.06
CA ASP A 287 -30.47 3.85 21.33
C ASP A 287 -30.87 3.10 20.06
N ASN A 288 -31.04 3.84 18.94
CA ASN A 288 -31.45 3.29 17.65
C ASN A 288 -31.02 4.21 16.50
N PHE A 289 -31.07 3.69 15.27
CA PHE A 289 -30.67 4.41 14.09
C PHE A 289 -31.55 5.61 13.75
N ILE A 290 -32.84 5.61 14.12
CA ILE A 290 -33.77 6.72 13.81
C ILE A 290 -33.31 7.99 14.55
N ASP A 291 -32.92 7.84 15.82
CA ASP A 291 -32.47 8.95 16.65
C ASP A 291 -31.14 9.53 16.13
N LEU A 292 -30.19 8.67 15.72
CA LEU A 292 -28.97 9.09 15.04
C LEU A 292 -29.27 9.77 13.69
N LEU A 293 -30.18 9.21 12.88
CA LEU A 293 -30.54 9.75 11.56
C LEU A 293 -31.14 11.15 11.67
N LYS A 294 -31.95 11.39 12.69
CA LYS A 294 -32.48 12.72 12.99
C LYS A 294 -31.36 13.71 13.29
N ASP A 295 -30.44 13.34 14.17
CA ASP A 295 -29.33 14.20 14.57
C ASP A 295 -28.38 14.48 13.38
N ILE A 296 -28.09 13.47 12.55
CA ILE A 296 -27.35 13.64 11.30
C ILE A 296 -28.00 14.70 10.41
N LYS A 297 -29.31 14.62 10.20
CA LYS A 297 -30.03 15.54 9.30
C LYS A 297 -30.16 16.96 9.85
N GLU A 298 -30.17 17.12 11.17
CA GLU A 298 -30.32 18.42 11.84
C GLU A 298 -28.96 19.10 12.06
N ASN A 299 -27.89 18.34 12.30
CA ASN A 299 -26.61 18.87 12.84
C ASN A 299 -25.38 18.56 12.00
N THR A 300 -25.54 17.99 10.79
CA THR A 300 -24.40 17.77 9.87
C THR A 300 -24.68 18.32 8.47
N SER A 301 -23.61 18.51 7.71
CA SER A 301 -23.67 18.87 6.29
C SER A 301 -23.86 17.65 5.37
N LEU A 302 -24.02 16.45 5.93
CA LEU A 302 -24.17 15.19 5.20
C LEU A 302 -25.45 15.22 4.33
N ASN A 303 -25.30 15.15 3.02
CA ASN A 303 -26.43 15.09 2.12
C ASN A 303 -26.98 13.65 1.96
N SER A 304 -28.17 13.52 1.36
CA SER A 304 -28.83 12.22 1.21
C SER A 304 -27.99 11.21 0.41
N ARG A 305 -27.25 11.65 -0.60
CA ARG A 305 -26.37 10.75 -1.38
C ARG A 305 -25.23 10.20 -0.52
N GLN A 306 -24.55 11.05 0.22
CA GLN A 306 -23.45 10.67 1.10
C GLN A 306 -23.91 9.76 2.23
N LEU A 307 -25.07 10.06 2.81
CA LEU A 307 -25.70 9.21 3.82
C LEU A 307 -25.98 7.80 3.28
N MET A 308 -26.56 7.69 2.08
CA MET A 308 -26.80 6.41 1.42
C MET A 308 -25.47 5.65 1.16
N ILE A 309 -24.43 6.36 0.69
CA ILE A 309 -23.11 5.76 0.44
C ILE A 309 -22.53 5.18 1.73
N LEU A 310 -22.44 5.98 2.78
CA LEU A 310 -21.88 5.52 4.05
C LEU A 310 -22.70 4.35 4.64
N THR A 311 -24.01 4.40 4.54
CA THR A 311 -24.90 3.31 5.01
C THR A 311 -24.67 2.03 4.21
N GLY A 312 -24.62 2.12 2.89
CA GLY A 312 -24.38 0.96 2.02
C GLY A 312 -22.99 0.34 2.20
N LEU A 313 -22.00 1.15 2.62
CA LEU A 313 -20.65 0.70 2.99
C LEU A 313 -20.54 0.18 4.44
N ASN A 314 -21.65 -0.10 5.12
CA ASN A 314 -21.71 -0.62 6.48
C ASN A 314 -21.14 0.33 7.56
N PHE A 315 -21.03 1.62 7.30
CA PHE A 315 -20.50 2.58 8.27
C PHE A 315 -21.29 2.60 9.60
N PHE A 316 -22.60 2.42 9.53
CA PHE A 316 -23.51 2.41 10.67
C PHE A 316 -23.86 0.98 11.14
N SER A 317 -22.99 0.00 10.94
CA SER A 317 -23.26 -1.43 11.21
C SER A 317 -23.63 -1.79 12.65
N ASP A 318 -23.32 -0.92 13.63
CA ASP A 318 -23.73 -1.13 15.02
C ASP A 318 -25.26 -0.97 15.22
N PHE A 319 -25.97 -0.35 14.28
CA PHE A 319 -27.41 -0.12 14.34
C PHE A 319 -28.24 -1.12 13.53
N GLY A 320 -27.58 -1.92 12.68
CA GLY A 320 -28.23 -2.92 11.83
C GLY A 320 -27.51 -3.16 10.52
N ASN A 321 -28.03 -4.07 9.72
CA ASN A 321 -27.51 -4.39 8.41
C ASN A 321 -27.82 -3.27 7.40
N ASN A 322 -26.98 -3.12 6.40
CA ASN A 322 -27.01 -1.97 5.50
C ASN A 322 -28.32 -1.84 4.69
N GLN A 323 -28.89 -2.95 4.17
CA GLN A 323 -30.16 -2.88 3.44
C GLN A 323 -31.29 -2.44 4.36
N TYR A 324 -31.33 -2.97 5.59
CA TYR A 324 -32.27 -2.52 6.59
C TYR A 324 -32.16 -1.02 6.87
N LEU A 325 -30.94 -0.54 7.11
CA LEU A 325 -30.71 0.88 7.41
C LEU A 325 -31.06 1.79 6.23
N LEU A 326 -30.81 1.36 4.98
CA LEU A 326 -31.26 2.08 3.78
C LEU A 326 -32.79 2.16 3.72
N ASN A 327 -33.48 1.09 4.06
CA ASN A 327 -34.93 1.08 4.13
C ASN A 327 -35.47 2.00 5.25
N VAL A 328 -34.78 2.07 6.40
CA VAL A 328 -35.10 3.03 7.49
C VAL A 328 -34.93 4.48 6.99
N ILE A 329 -33.86 4.79 6.24
CA ILE A 329 -33.64 6.12 5.66
C ILE A 329 -34.81 6.47 4.71
N ASP A 330 -35.20 5.55 3.84
CA ASP A 330 -36.31 5.76 2.91
C ASP A 330 -37.63 6.03 3.64
N VAL A 331 -37.96 5.23 4.67
CA VAL A 331 -39.14 5.48 5.51
C VAL A 331 -39.08 6.84 6.21
N TYR A 332 -37.93 7.19 6.78
CA TYR A 332 -37.74 8.47 7.42
C TYR A 332 -37.92 9.64 6.45
N ASP A 333 -37.32 9.59 5.28
CA ASP A 333 -37.41 10.67 4.26
C ASP A 333 -38.81 10.85 3.72
N ARG A 334 -39.61 9.80 3.66
CA ARG A 334 -41.02 9.86 3.22
C ARG A 334 -41.92 10.49 4.27
N PHE A 335 -41.68 10.26 5.55
CA PHE A 335 -42.66 10.57 6.60
C PHE A 335 -42.21 11.61 7.63
N ALA A 336 -40.91 11.92 7.79
CA ALA A 336 -40.43 12.81 8.84
C ALA A 336 -41.03 14.22 8.82
N SER A 337 -41.39 14.72 7.65
CA SER A 337 -41.99 16.05 7.45
C SER A 337 -43.44 15.98 6.96
N ALA A 338 -44.07 14.81 6.94
CA ALA A 338 -45.39 14.61 6.39
C ALA A 338 -46.47 15.20 7.32
N LYS A 339 -47.07 16.32 6.94
CA LYS A 339 -48.18 16.93 7.67
C LYS A 339 -49.51 16.38 7.24
N ILE A 340 -49.61 15.90 6.00
CA ILE A 340 -50.85 15.43 5.35
C ILE A 340 -50.49 14.21 4.50
N ILE A 341 -51.33 13.18 4.56
CA ILE A 341 -51.24 11.98 3.72
C ILE A 341 -52.53 11.82 2.97
N ALA A 342 -52.49 11.83 1.64
CA ALA A 342 -53.69 11.63 0.80
C ALA A 342 -54.10 10.16 0.79
N LYS A 343 -55.40 9.86 0.93
CA LYS A 343 -55.93 8.49 0.98
C LYS A 343 -55.63 7.70 -0.31
N ASN A 344 -55.63 8.33 -1.46
CA ASN A 344 -55.30 7.70 -2.75
C ASN A 344 -53.83 7.32 -2.91
N LYS A 345 -52.92 7.80 -2.03
CA LYS A 345 -51.50 7.46 -2.04
C LYS A 345 -51.12 6.41 -0.99
N MET A 346 -52.04 6.02 -0.13
CA MET A 346 -51.74 5.13 1.02
C MET A 346 -51.18 3.79 0.56
N GLU A 347 -51.80 3.15 -0.42
CA GLU A 347 -51.33 1.87 -0.95
C GLU A 347 -49.92 1.95 -1.49
N SER A 348 -49.60 2.97 -2.29
CA SER A 348 -48.24 3.20 -2.82
C SER A 348 -47.22 3.54 -1.75
N LEU A 349 -47.66 4.00 -0.58
CA LEU A 349 -46.80 4.30 0.57
C LEU A 349 -46.75 3.13 1.58
N GLY A 350 -47.39 2.01 1.32
CA GLY A 350 -47.46 0.85 2.21
C GLY A 350 -48.28 1.10 3.50
N LEU A 351 -49.18 2.08 3.47
CA LEU A 351 -50.01 2.48 4.61
C LEU A 351 -51.38 1.82 4.56
N THR A 352 -51.93 1.54 5.75
CA THR A 352 -53.27 1.03 5.93
C THR A 352 -54.13 2.01 6.73
N ASP A 353 -55.47 1.93 6.59
CA ASP A 353 -56.39 2.74 7.40
C ASP A 353 -56.17 2.51 8.91
N TYR A 354 -55.85 1.27 9.31
CA TYR A 354 -55.55 0.94 10.71
C TYR A 354 -54.31 1.72 11.22
N LEU A 355 -53.24 1.81 10.43
CA LEU A 355 -52.07 2.60 10.80
C LEU A 355 -52.40 4.09 10.90
N MET A 356 -53.16 4.60 9.95
CA MET A 356 -53.49 6.02 9.91
C MET A 356 -54.43 6.42 11.05
N THR A 357 -55.38 5.58 11.43
CA THR A 357 -56.23 5.80 12.64
C THR A 357 -55.41 5.85 13.92
N LYS A 358 -54.27 5.15 13.98
CA LYS A 358 -53.39 5.14 15.15
C LYS A 358 -52.49 6.39 15.23
N TYR A 359 -52.01 6.90 14.08
CA TYR A 359 -51.00 7.92 14.01
C TYR A 359 -51.44 9.25 13.39
N ALA A 360 -52.69 9.41 12.99
CA ALA A 360 -53.23 10.69 12.52
C ALA A 360 -54.36 11.18 13.43
N ALA A 361 -54.25 12.41 13.91
CA ALA A 361 -55.24 12.98 14.79
C ALA A 361 -56.54 13.43 14.08
N LYS A 362 -56.46 13.60 12.72
CA LYS A 362 -57.62 14.11 11.97
C LYS A 362 -57.77 13.38 10.63
N GLU A 363 -58.99 12.91 10.38
CA GLU A 363 -59.40 12.30 9.13
C GLU A 363 -60.36 13.21 8.36
N THR A 364 -60.21 13.27 7.04
CA THR A 364 -61.14 13.90 6.09
C THR A 364 -61.52 12.91 4.99
N LYS A 365 -62.46 13.28 4.11
CA LYS A 365 -62.87 12.39 3.00
C LYS A 365 -61.68 11.93 2.12
N SER A 366 -60.67 12.77 1.94
CA SER A 366 -59.56 12.51 1.00
C SER A 366 -58.16 12.44 1.63
N GLN A 367 -58.02 12.80 2.92
CA GLN A 367 -56.73 12.98 3.55
C GLN A 367 -56.76 12.65 5.04
N TRP A 368 -55.59 12.19 5.49
CA TRP A 368 -55.19 12.14 6.92
C TRP A 368 -54.31 13.35 7.23
N ARG A 369 -54.52 13.98 8.39
CA ARG A 369 -53.79 15.21 8.82
C ARG A 369 -53.31 15.07 10.26
N GLU A 370 -52.39 15.98 10.66
CA GLU A 370 -51.85 16.02 12.03
C GLU A 370 -51.23 14.66 12.39
N ILE A 371 -50.25 14.26 11.59
CA ILE A 371 -49.61 12.95 11.67
C ILE A 371 -48.60 12.94 12.83
N ASP A 372 -48.67 11.93 13.70
CA ASP A 372 -47.56 11.58 14.59
C ASP A 372 -46.45 10.85 13.77
N ASN A 373 -45.58 11.66 13.19
CA ASN A 373 -44.53 11.17 12.32
C ASN A 373 -43.57 10.23 13.05
N ASN A 374 -43.23 10.53 14.31
CA ASN A 374 -42.27 9.73 15.08
C ASN A 374 -42.88 8.34 15.39
N GLY A 375 -44.13 8.29 15.83
CA GLY A 375 -44.84 7.04 16.08
C GLY A 375 -45.02 6.20 14.82
N LEU A 376 -45.43 6.85 13.71
CA LEU A 376 -45.60 6.18 12.43
C LEU A 376 -44.28 5.60 11.90
N ILE A 377 -43.17 6.39 11.90
CA ILE A 377 -41.86 5.94 11.46
C ILE A 377 -41.36 4.76 12.29
N LYS A 378 -41.48 4.84 13.64
CA LYS A 378 -41.07 3.74 14.53
C LYS A 378 -41.85 2.46 14.24
N GLU A 379 -43.15 2.55 14.01
CA GLU A 379 -44.01 1.39 13.68
C GLU A 379 -43.62 0.79 12.33
N LEU A 380 -43.41 1.61 11.30
CA LEU A 380 -43.02 1.14 9.96
C LEU A 380 -41.63 0.52 9.97
N CYS A 381 -40.66 1.15 10.60
CA CYS A 381 -39.33 0.60 10.75
C CYS A 381 -39.29 -0.69 11.56
N GLY A 382 -40.12 -0.83 12.57
CA GLY A 382 -40.25 -2.08 13.34
C GLY A 382 -40.78 -3.29 12.55
N ARG A 383 -41.35 -3.05 11.36
CA ARG A 383 -41.82 -4.11 10.44
C ARG A 383 -40.78 -4.53 9.41
N LEU A 384 -39.70 -3.78 9.28
CA LEU A 384 -38.63 -4.09 8.34
C LEU A 384 -37.77 -5.26 8.84
N SER A 385 -37.39 -6.16 7.95
CA SER A 385 -36.40 -7.20 8.27
C SER A 385 -35.01 -6.62 8.27
N ASN A 386 -34.16 -7.11 9.19
CA ASN A 386 -32.77 -6.66 9.30
C ASN A 386 -31.87 -7.39 8.28
N ASP A 387 -32.08 -7.09 7.00
CA ASP A 387 -31.38 -7.73 5.88
C ASP A 387 -30.13 -6.96 5.45
N SER A 388 -29.16 -7.68 4.92
CA SER A 388 -28.01 -7.13 4.21
C SER A 388 -28.30 -7.03 2.71
N MET A 389 -27.58 -6.16 2.00
CA MET A 389 -27.55 -6.20 0.54
C MET A 389 -27.14 -7.60 0.04
N ASP A 390 -27.67 -7.99 -1.12
CA ASP A 390 -27.17 -9.18 -1.80
C ASP A 390 -25.70 -9.01 -2.23
N ILE A 391 -25.01 -10.13 -2.46
CA ILE A 391 -23.57 -10.16 -2.74
C ILE A 391 -23.20 -9.25 -3.93
N VAL A 392 -23.95 -9.36 -5.02
CA VAL A 392 -23.64 -8.61 -6.25
C VAL A 392 -23.85 -7.12 -6.03
N SER A 393 -24.92 -6.74 -5.36
CA SER A 393 -25.22 -5.34 -5.02
C SER A 393 -24.15 -4.76 -4.10
N GLN A 394 -23.71 -5.52 -3.08
CA GLN A 394 -22.66 -5.07 -2.17
C GLN A 394 -21.33 -4.88 -2.90
N VAL A 395 -20.88 -5.86 -3.69
CA VAL A 395 -19.61 -5.75 -4.41
C VAL A 395 -19.64 -4.61 -5.44
N LYS A 396 -20.76 -4.42 -6.15
CA LYS A 396 -20.91 -3.26 -7.04
C LYS A 396 -20.80 -1.94 -6.29
N PHE A 397 -21.44 -1.86 -5.14
CA PHE A 397 -21.46 -0.68 -4.31
C PHE A 397 -20.05 -0.34 -3.78
N ASP A 398 -19.35 -1.33 -3.28
CA ASP A 398 -17.96 -1.20 -2.84
C ASP A 398 -17.05 -0.72 -3.98
N MET A 399 -17.12 -1.38 -5.15
CA MET A 399 -16.31 -1.01 -6.32
C MET A 399 -16.63 0.40 -6.85
N GLU A 400 -17.88 0.84 -6.77
CA GLU A 400 -18.27 2.19 -7.20
C GLU A 400 -17.72 3.27 -6.27
N TYR A 401 -17.79 3.07 -4.95
CA TYR A 401 -17.52 4.12 -3.95
C TYR A 401 -16.17 4.00 -3.25
N LEU A 402 -15.56 2.81 -3.23
CA LEU A 402 -14.23 2.56 -2.65
C LEU A 402 -13.17 2.22 -3.71
N GLU A 403 -13.57 1.85 -4.95
CA GLU A 403 -12.72 1.33 -6.05
C GLU A 403 -12.12 -0.06 -5.78
N TYR A 404 -12.49 -0.71 -4.72
CA TYR A 404 -12.12 -2.08 -4.36
C TYR A 404 -13.22 -2.65 -3.45
N THR A 405 -13.22 -3.98 -3.24
CA THR A 405 -14.09 -4.62 -2.26
C THR A 405 -13.29 -5.51 -1.31
N THR A 406 -13.70 -5.53 -0.05
CA THR A 406 -13.19 -6.48 0.95
C THR A 406 -14.26 -7.51 1.31
N TYR A 407 -15.36 -7.53 0.58
CA TYR A 407 -16.49 -8.41 0.86
C TYR A 407 -16.08 -9.87 0.88
N THR A 408 -16.47 -10.57 1.92
CA THR A 408 -16.38 -12.03 2.06
C THR A 408 -17.67 -12.57 2.66
N ASN A 409 -17.97 -13.83 2.38
CA ASN A 409 -19.10 -14.53 2.95
C ASN A 409 -18.71 -15.99 3.24
N ASP A 410 -18.46 -16.27 4.51
CA ASP A 410 -18.04 -17.59 5.02
C ASP A 410 -19.10 -18.70 4.86
N LYS A 411 -20.35 -18.34 4.56
CA LYS A 411 -21.45 -19.27 4.28
C LYS A 411 -21.44 -19.74 2.82
N MET A 412 -20.75 -19.04 1.94
CA MET A 412 -20.57 -19.48 0.55
C MET A 412 -19.42 -20.48 0.46
N ALA A 413 -19.56 -21.47 -0.42
CA ALA A 413 -18.48 -22.41 -0.67
C ALA A 413 -17.29 -21.74 -1.36
N ASP A 414 -16.08 -22.27 -1.13
CA ASP A 414 -14.80 -21.74 -1.60
C ASP A 414 -14.60 -21.79 -3.13
N TYR A 415 -15.45 -22.50 -3.83
CA TYR A 415 -15.44 -22.55 -5.30
C TYR A 415 -16.29 -21.44 -5.97
N TYR A 416 -16.91 -20.53 -5.21
CA TYR A 416 -17.62 -19.38 -5.78
C TYR A 416 -16.75 -18.13 -5.85
N TRP A 417 -16.69 -17.57 -7.05
CA TRP A 417 -15.89 -16.39 -7.39
C TRP A 417 -16.76 -15.32 -8.04
N ILE A 418 -16.54 -14.06 -7.68
CA ILE A 418 -17.17 -12.92 -8.33
C ILE A 418 -16.17 -12.20 -9.25
N VAL A 419 -16.61 -11.79 -10.43
CA VAL A 419 -15.80 -11.04 -11.38
C VAL A 419 -15.78 -9.57 -10.96
N ILE A 420 -14.63 -9.06 -10.51
CA ILE A 420 -14.50 -7.67 -10.06
C ILE A 420 -13.89 -6.74 -11.11
N ASP A 421 -13.20 -7.27 -12.12
CA ASP A 421 -12.71 -6.51 -13.27
C ASP A 421 -12.78 -7.38 -14.54
N PHE A 422 -13.04 -6.72 -15.68
CA PHE A 422 -13.26 -7.40 -16.95
C PHE A 422 -12.69 -6.58 -18.11
N VAL A 423 -11.58 -7.03 -18.68
CA VAL A 423 -10.90 -6.38 -19.80
C VAL A 423 -11.05 -7.18 -21.08
N THR A 424 -11.70 -6.56 -22.08
CA THR A 424 -11.82 -7.14 -23.43
C THR A 424 -10.57 -6.85 -24.26
N HIS A 425 -10.20 -7.81 -25.12
CA HIS A 425 -9.10 -7.71 -26.07
C HIS A 425 -9.61 -7.74 -27.53
N LYS A 426 -8.69 -7.83 -28.50
CA LYS A 426 -9.06 -7.99 -29.94
C LYS A 426 -9.99 -9.17 -30.18
N ASP A 427 -9.79 -10.27 -29.47
CA ASP A 427 -10.74 -11.38 -29.42
C ASP A 427 -11.61 -11.20 -28.17
N PRO A 428 -12.87 -10.75 -28.33
CA PRO A 428 -13.76 -10.51 -27.18
C PRO A 428 -14.12 -11.78 -26.42
N CYS A 429 -13.86 -12.96 -27.00
CA CYS A 429 -14.08 -14.23 -26.33
C CYS A 429 -12.90 -14.71 -25.48
N ARG A 430 -11.87 -13.87 -25.34
CA ARG A 430 -10.69 -14.10 -24.48
C ARG A 430 -10.44 -12.94 -23.53
N PRO A 431 -11.41 -12.56 -22.70
CA PRO A 431 -11.19 -11.49 -21.75
C PRO A 431 -10.11 -11.86 -20.72
N THR A 432 -9.46 -10.84 -20.19
CA THR A 432 -8.70 -10.94 -18.94
C THR A 432 -9.61 -10.45 -17.83
N VAL A 433 -9.70 -11.19 -16.75
CA VAL A 433 -10.57 -10.90 -15.62
C VAL A 433 -9.81 -10.93 -14.31
N ILE A 434 -10.27 -10.15 -13.34
CA ILE A 434 -9.89 -10.31 -11.94
C ILE A 434 -11.08 -10.95 -11.24
N LEU A 435 -10.83 -12.10 -10.63
CA LEU A 435 -11.79 -12.87 -9.88
C LEU A 435 -11.49 -12.74 -8.40
N ARG A 436 -12.51 -12.52 -7.59
CA ARG A 436 -12.42 -12.53 -6.14
C ARG A 436 -13.20 -13.72 -5.58
N ASN A 437 -12.55 -14.52 -4.78
CA ASN A 437 -13.18 -15.62 -4.06
C ASN A 437 -14.14 -15.05 -3.01
N ILE A 438 -15.40 -15.47 -3.03
CA ILE A 438 -16.43 -14.94 -2.14
C ILE A 438 -16.21 -15.41 -0.70
N HIS A 439 -15.66 -16.61 -0.49
CA HIS A 439 -15.41 -17.16 0.82
C HIS A 439 -14.15 -16.57 1.48
N SER A 440 -13.01 -16.66 0.77
CA SER A 440 -11.69 -16.30 1.33
C SER A 440 -11.29 -14.84 1.08
N GLY A 441 -11.87 -14.19 0.07
CA GLY A 441 -11.45 -12.88 -0.38
C GLY A 441 -10.18 -12.89 -1.24
N GLU A 442 -9.65 -14.05 -1.60
CA GLU A 442 -8.51 -14.16 -2.51
C GLU A 442 -8.82 -13.58 -3.89
N GLU A 443 -7.85 -12.86 -4.46
CA GLU A 443 -8.00 -12.28 -5.80
C GLU A 443 -7.03 -12.92 -6.78
N ILE A 444 -7.55 -13.35 -7.92
CA ILE A 444 -6.79 -13.97 -9.00
C ILE A 444 -7.04 -13.25 -10.30
N LYS A 445 -5.96 -12.75 -10.92
CA LYS A 445 -6.00 -12.26 -12.30
C LYS A 445 -5.79 -13.43 -13.25
N THR A 446 -6.76 -13.70 -14.09
CA THR A 446 -6.75 -14.82 -15.03
C THR A 446 -7.30 -14.43 -16.40
N ARG A 447 -7.08 -15.28 -17.38
CA ARG A 447 -7.65 -15.11 -18.72
C ARG A 447 -8.41 -16.37 -19.15
N ILE A 448 -9.40 -16.19 -20.00
CA ILE A 448 -10.10 -17.30 -20.65
C ILE A 448 -9.25 -17.83 -21.79
N LYS A 449 -8.91 -19.11 -21.71
CA LYS A 449 -8.07 -19.76 -22.72
C LYS A 449 -8.86 -20.16 -23.96
N GLN A 450 -10.06 -20.70 -23.78
CA GLN A 450 -10.85 -21.31 -24.82
C GLN A 450 -12.04 -20.40 -25.21
N PRO A 451 -12.01 -19.74 -26.39
CA PRO A 451 -13.11 -18.87 -26.82
C PRO A 451 -14.47 -19.56 -26.89
N LYS A 452 -14.49 -20.89 -27.17
CA LYS A 452 -15.70 -21.68 -27.23
C LYS A 452 -16.44 -21.71 -25.90
N VAL A 453 -15.72 -21.93 -24.80
CA VAL A 453 -16.28 -21.98 -23.43
C VAL A 453 -16.94 -20.65 -23.08
N PHE A 454 -16.31 -19.52 -23.42
CA PHE A 454 -16.89 -18.19 -23.16
C PHE A 454 -18.14 -17.93 -24.05
N ARG A 455 -18.14 -18.36 -25.30
CA ARG A 455 -19.33 -18.19 -26.16
C ARG A 455 -20.53 -18.99 -25.69
N GLU A 456 -20.29 -20.18 -25.14
CA GLU A 456 -21.35 -21.05 -24.61
C GLU A 456 -21.89 -20.55 -23.27
N ASN A 457 -21.03 -19.99 -22.42
CA ASN A 457 -21.38 -19.47 -21.10
C ASN A 457 -20.81 -18.06 -20.89
N PRO A 458 -21.33 -17.02 -21.59
CA PRO A 458 -20.82 -15.67 -21.46
C PRO A 458 -21.13 -15.07 -20.09
N PHE A 459 -20.20 -14.30 -19.56
CA PHE A 459 -20.36 -13.56 -18.33
C PHE A 459 -19.74 -12.15 -18.46
N GLY A 460 -20.00 -11.28 -17.51
CA GLY A 460 -19.45 -9.93 -17.43
C GLY A 460 -18.98 -9.59 -16.03
N CYS A 461 -18.63 -8.32 -15.84
CA CYS A 461 -18.30 -7.81 -14.53
C CYS A 461 -19.46 -8.05 -13.54
N PHE A 462 -19.12 -8.44 -12.33
CA PHE A 462 -20.02 -8.81 -11.22
C PHE A 462 -20.83 -10.09 -11.42
N SER A 463 -20.55 -10.90 -12.45
CA SER A 463 -21.08 -12.25 -12.51
C SER A 463 -20.42 -13.13 -11.42
N ILE A 464 -21.23 -14.01 -10.82
CA ILE A 464 -20.70 -15.05 -9.92
C ILE A 464 -20.44 -16.30 -10.75
N LEU A 465 -19.24 -16.86 -10.60
CA LEU A 465 -18.80 -18.08 -11.28
C LEU A 465 -18.52 -19.16 -10.24
N ARG A 466 -18.89 -20.38 -10.57
CA ARG A 466 -18.38 -21.57 -9.91
C ARG A 466 -17.11 -22.02 -10.64
N ILE A 467 -16.03 -22.11 -9.91
CA ILE A 467 -14.71 -22.50 -10.42
C ILE A 467 -14.11 -23.51 -9.48
N ASP A 468 -13.99 -24.77 -9.91
CA ASP A 468 -13.45 -25.85 -9.09
C ASP A 468 -11.89 -25.86 -9.07
N GLY A 469 -11.24 -25.11 -9.96
CA GLY A 469 -9.79 -24.95 -10.00
C GLY A 469 -9.27 -24.15 -11.18
N PHE A 470 -8.01 -23.73 -11.09
CA PHE A 470 -7.29 -23.03 -12.15
C PHE A 470 -6.21 -23.91 -12.76
N THR A 471 -6.04 -23.81 -14.08
CA THR A 471 -4.88 -24.39 -14.77
C THR A 471 -3.76 -23.34 -14.81
N TYR A 472 -2.51 -23.75 -14.58
CA TYR A 472 -1.37 -22.86 -14.62
C TYR A 472 -0.56 -23.10 -15.90
N GLU A 473 -0.20 -22.01 -16.59
CA GLU A 473 0.61 -22.03 -17.81
C GLU A 473 1.82 -21.11 -17.67
N PHE A 474 2.91 -21.47 -18.32
CA PHE A 474 4.08 -20.58 -18.37
C PHE A 474 3.76 -19.28 -19.08
N LYS A 475 4.08 -18.15 -18.45
CA LYS A 475 4.01 -16.85 -19.08
C LYS A 475 4.90 -16.79 -20.30
N LYS A 476 4.48 -16.03 -21.31
CA LYS A 476 5.26 -15.81 -22.52
C LYS A 476 5.63 -14.35 -22.64
N LYS A 477 6.87 -14.07 -23.02
CA LYS A 477 7.34 -12.71 -23.32
C LYS A 477 7.87 -12.62 -24.75
N PRO A 478 7.73 -11.47 -25.43
CA PRO A 478 8.29 -11.27 -26.74
C PRO A 478 9.81 -11.07 -26.64
N VAL A 479 10.59 -11.91 -27.35
CA VAL A 479 12.04 -11.78 -27.50
C VAL A 479 12.32 -11.84 -28.98
N ASN A 480 12.91 -10.77 -29.54
CA ASN A 480 13.22 -10.63 -30.98
C ASN A 480 12.03 -10.98 -31.92
N GLY A 481 10.82 -10.53 -31.55
CA GLY A 481 9.59 -10.77 -32.32
C GLY A 481 8.97 -12.18 -32.18
N LYS A 482 9.55 -13.05 -31.37
CA LYS A 482 9.00 -14.38 -31.06
C LYS A 482 8.58 -14.45 -29.60
N TRP A 483 7.46 -15.15 -29.35
CA TRP A 483 6.98 -15.40 -27.98
C TRP A 483 7.76 -16.58 -27.36
N VAL A 484 8.50 -16.32 -26.29
CA VAL A 484 9.29 -17.31 -25.54
C VAL A 484 8.67 -17.52 -24.18
N SER A 485 8.54 -18.77 -23.75
CA SER A 485 8.09 -19.10 -22.39
C SER A 485 9.11 -18.65 -21.35
N THR A 486 8.61 -18.14 -20.21
CA THR A 486 9.41 -17.81 -19.03
C THR A 486 9.29 -18.91 -18.00
N ASP A 487 10.04 -18.84 -16.90
CA ASP A 487 9.94 -19.76 -15.77
C ASP A 487 8.76 -19.42 -14.83
N GLU A 488 8.08 -18.30 -15.06
CA GLU A 488 6.91 -17.88 -14.30
C GLU A 488 5.63 -18.48 -14.89
N THR A 489 4.71 -18.90 -14.02
CA THR A 489 3.39 -19.38 -14.40
C THR A 489 2.31 -18.31 -14.17
N GLU A 490 1.22 -18.40 -14.91
CA GLU A 490 0.01 -17.61 -14.71
C GLU A 490 -1.23 -18.53 -14.67
N PRO A 491 -2.24 -18.20 -13.84
CA PRO A 491 -3.50 -18.95 -13.82
C PRO A 491 -4.29 -18.68 -15.10
N VAL A 492 -4.90 -19.74 -15.63
CA VAL A 492 -5.78 -19.71 -16.83
C VAL A 492 -7.10 -20.35 -16.46
N LEU A 493 -8.20 -19.70 -16.84
CA LEU A 493 -9.53 -20.23 -16.64
C LEU A 493 -9.93 -21.08 -17.85
N VAL A 494 -10.05 -22.38 -17.60
CA VAL A 494 -10.37 -23.37 -18.64
C VAL A 494 -11.84 -23.77 -18.59
N GLU A 495 -12.39 -23.92 -17.39
CA GLU A 495 -13.73 -24.41 -17.12
C GLU A 495 -14.38 -23.61 -15.98
N TYR A 496 -15.65 -23.30 -16.13
CA TYR A 496 -16.45 -22.60 -15.13
C TYR A 496 -17.95 -22.74 -15.45
N GLU A 497 -18.77 -22.49 -14.46
CA GLU A 497 -20.23 -22.36 -14.60
C GLU A 497 -20.67 -20.97 -14.11
N VAL A 498 -21.60 -20.33 -14.82
CA VAL A 498 -22.19 -19.05 -14.37
C VAL A 498 -23.29 -19.37 -13.35
N TYR A 499 -23.11 -18.88 -12.12
CA TYR A 499 -24.10 -18.99 -11.07
C TYR A 499 -25.27 -18.03 -11.35
N LYS A 500 -26.48 -18.56 -11.39
CA LYS A 500 -27.72 -17.81 -11.70
C LYS A 500 -28.42 -17.36 -10.43
#